data_340c0a5bcd80bbe0e8e38d063fa22085
#
_entry.id   340c0a5bcd80bbe0e8e38d063fa22085
#
_cell.length_a   1.000
_cell.length_b   1.000
_cell.length_c   1.000
_cell.angle_alpha   90.00
_cell.angle_beta   90.00
_cell.angle_gamma   90.00
#
_symmetry.space_group_name_H-M   'P 1'
#
loop_
_entity.id
_entity.type
_entity.pdbx_description
1 polymer ?
#
loop_
_entity_poly.entity_id
_entity_poly.type
_entity_poly.pdbx_seq_one_letter_code
_entity_poly.pdbx_strand_id
1 'polypeptide(L)'
;MRVLVIGFPLPDPQIDNYNFFSAPSFFDYDALVVDTASVSRTIEEVVDQSQERLTYAEQPVANGPTSPVAVGLADALRRRQDETQRLLARGHLVVCFAYPDVPHPRVTGFPGCHRYYWLPSPAGLTYVPPHLMPGEGTEVLSTETDHPFAPYVDRFRANLLYRAYFSEGGLGPGARVFARSAGGAAVGVELAVGNGRVVFLPPIRSLGTGTDRYPIAERILDCIRHALSMTAAGPPPAWASRYALPGLAEREARRQEAEGELASAEARLAEARAEAETLERYRRLLWQEGKHGLEPVVRDALRLLGFKVTDDLDQPTEAVWEEETLLVEVEGSSEAVDMAPHYRLRRRLDEALERTARPQRGLIVVNGYRLRPPEERPAQCSDALRVAAESMRYGLVTGVQLFEAVEKALEKDEAAASAFRERLLNAEGALPLDEAGQRA
;
A
#
# COMPACT_ATOMS: atom_id res chain seq x y z
N MET A 1 0.03 -30.32 21.39
CA MET A 1 -0.07 -29.73 20.04
C MET A 1 1.24 -30.00 19.31
N ARG A 2 1.16 -30.59 18.13
CA ARG A 2 2.31 -30.79 17.23
C ARG A 2 2.09 -30.06 15.92
N VAL A 3 3.08 -29.32 15.48
CA VAL A 3 3.01 -28.50 14.27
C VAL A 3 4.05 -28.99 13.27
N LEU A 4 3.66 -29.21 12.03
CA LEU A 4 4.56 -29.51 10.93
C LEU A 4 4.87 -28.25 10.16
N VAL A 5 6.14 -27.93 9.99
CA VAL A 5 6.63 -26.79 9.21
C VAL A 5 7.35 -27.29 7.96
N ILE A 6 6.95 -26.77 6.82
CA ILE A 6 7.48 -27.13 5.50
C ILE A 6 8.19 -25.92 4.88
N GLY A 7 9.47 -26.14 4.54
CA GLY A 7 10.22 -25.22 3.68
C GLY A 7 11.03 -24.13 4.37
N PHE A 8 10.86 -23.96 5.69
CA PHE A 8 11.71 -23.10 6.49
C PHE A 8 11.77 -23.63 7.94
N PRO A 9 12.96 -23.89 8.47
CA PRO A 9 13.05 -24.44 9.81
C PRO A 9 12.75 -23.39 10.88
N LEU A 10 11.84 -23.73 11.80
CA LEU A 10 11.54 -22.97 13.00
C LEU A 10 12.02 -23.75 14.24
N PRO A 11 12.80 -23.12 15.12
CA PRO A 11 13.38 -23.78 16.29
C PRO A 11 12.41 -23.79 17.46
N ASP A 12 11.64 -24.88 17.63
CA ASP A 12 10.80 -25.11 18.81
C ASP A 12 10.54 -26.62 18.99
N PRO A 13 10.48 -27.17 20.21
CA PRO A 13 10.25 -28.60 20.47
C PRO A 13 8.87 -29.12 20.01
N GLN A 14 7.90 -28.23 19.80
CA GLN A 14 6.55 -28.57 19.32
C GLN A 14 6.48 -28.60 17.79
N ILE A 15 7.57 -28.22 17.11
CA ILE A 15 7.67 -28.07 15.65
C ILE A 15 8.56 -29.16 15.06
N ASP A 16 8.00 -29.92 14.13
CA ASP A 16 8.75 -30.80 13.26
C ASP A 16 9.02 -30.11 11.92
N ASN A 17 10.29 -30.02 11.52
CA ASN A 17 10.72 -29.32 10.30
C ASN A 17 11.12 -30.32 9.21
N TYR A 18 10.45 -30.23 8.05
CA TYR A 18 10.71 -31.11 6.89
C TYR A 18 10.63 -30.35 5.56
N ASN A 19 11.11 -31.00 4.49
CA ASN A 19 10.74 -30.59 3.15
C ASN A 19 9.38 -31.25 2.74
N PHE A 20 8.78 -30.75 1.67
CA PHE A 20 7.43 -31.13 1.26
C PHE A 20 7.26 -32.64 0.99
N PHE A 21 8.24 -33.28 0.34
CA PHE A 21 8.16 -34.70 -0.02
C PHE A 21 8.69 -35.64 1.08
N SER A 22 9.66 -35.17 1.89
CA SER A 22 10.24 -35.97 2.97
C SER A 22 9.48 -35.91 4.28
N ALA A 23 8.44 -35.10 4.39
CA ALA A 23 7.65 -34.97 5.61
C ALA A 23 6.84 -36.26 5.91
N PRO A 24 6.59 -36.57 7.20
CA PRO A 24 5.62 -37.57 7.62
C PRO A 24 4.22 -37.25 7.11
N SER A 25 3.23 -38.10 7.42
CA SER A 25 1.84 -37.83 7.08
C SER A 25 1.34 -36.54 7.70
N PHE A 26 0.75 -35.64 6.88
CA PHE A 26 0.28 -34.34 7.32
C PHE A 26 -0.85 -34.44 8.35
N PHE A 27 -1.71 -35.46 8.25
CA PHE A 27 -2.83 -35.63 9.17
C PHE A 27 -2.44 -36.15 10.58
N ASP A 28 -1.16 -36.40 10.84
CA ASP A 28 -0.65 -36.75 12.17
C ASP A 28 -0.36 -35.50 13.03
N TYR A 29 -0.57 -34.32 12.45
CA TYR A 29 -0.32 -33.03 13.10
C TYR A 29 -1.61 -32.24 13.37
N ASP A 30 -1.55 -31.36 14.36
CA ASP A 30 -2.64 -30.46 14.70
C ASP A 30 -2.71 -29.25 13.75
N ALA A 31 -1.56 -28.85 13.20
CA ALA A 31 -1.46 -27.78 12.23
C ALA A 31 -0.27 -27.98 11.28
N LEU A 32 -0.44 -27.43 10.08
CA LEU A 32 0.57 -27.41 9.02
C LEU A 32 0.95 -25.95 8.70
N VAL A 33 2.23 -25.60 8.65
CA VAL A 33 2.74 -24.29 8.22
C VAL A 33 3.64 -24.47 7.02
N VAL A 34 3.30 -23.84 5.90
CA VAL A 34 3.96 -24.10 4.62
C VAL A 34 4.48 -22.81 3.98
N ASP A 35 5.78 -22.79 3.69
CA ASP A 35 6.33 -21.87 2.71
C ASP A 35 6.00 -22.39 1.29
N THR A 36 4.97 -21.84 0.67
CA THR A 36 4.52 -22.30 -0.64
C THR A 36 5.54 -22.03 -1.75
N ALA A 37 6.48 -21.12 -1.55
CA ALA A 37 7.60 -20.92 -2.47
C ALA A 37 8.59 -22.12 -2.41
N SER A 38 8.75 -22.72 -1.25
CA SER A 38 9.60 -23.93 -1.10
C SER A 38 8.99 -25.14 -1.79
N VAL A 39 7.64 -25.26 -1.81
CA VAL A 39 6.94 -26.32 -2.51
C VAL A 39 7.29 -26.29 -3.99
N SER A 40 7.19 -25.12 -4.63
CA SER A 40 7.56 -24.95 -6.04
C SER A 40 9.03 -25.31 -6.31
N ARG A 41 9.95 -24.82 -5.47
CA ARG A 41 11.38 -25.16 -5.60
C ARG A 41 11.62 -26.66 -5.52
N THR A 42 11.02 -27.34 -4.54
CA THR A 42 11.20 -28.78 -4.38
C THR A 42 10.61 -29.57 -5.56
N ILE A 43 9.49 -29.13 -6.15
CA ILE A 43 8.95 -29.72 -7.38
C ILE A 43 9.93 -29.55 -8.53
N GLU A 44 10.48 -28.34 -8.74
CA GLU A 44 11.45 -28.04 -9.79
C GLU A 44 12.75 -28.85 -9.61
N GLU A 45 13.28 -28.91 -8.40
CA GLU A 45 14.47 -29.74 -8.08
C GLU A 45 14.26 -31.21 -8.44
N VAL A 46 13.10 -31.79 -8.10
CA VAL A 46 12.77 -33.18 -8.45
C VAL A 46 12.66 -33.35 -9.97
N VAL A 47 12.02 -32.39 -10.66
CA VAL A 47 11.90 -32.43 -12.13
C VAL A 47 13.26 -32.31 -12.80
N ASP A 48 14.11 -31.39 -12.34
CA ASP A 48 15.44 -31.16 -12.92
C ASP A 48 16.41 -32.34 -12.68
N GLN A 49 16.38 -32.91 -11.47
CA GLN A 49 17.17 -34.11 -11.15
C GLN A 49 16.73 -35.35 -11.93
N SER A 50 15.44 -35.44 -12.30
CA SER A 50 14.90 -36.58 -13.05
C SER A 50 15.41 -36.66 -14.48
N GLN A 51 15.95 -35.59 -15.02
CA GLN A 51 16.59 -35.60 -16.35
C GLN A 51 17.82 -36.52 -16.39
N GLU A 52 18.35 -36.91 -15.24
CA GLU A 52 19.55 -37.74 -15.14
C GLU A 52 19.32 -39.23 -14.87
N ARG A 53 18.13 -39.80 -14.62
CA ARG A 53 17.93 -41.27 -14.62
C ARG A 53 16.87 -41.93 -13.71
N LEU A 54 16.07 -41.26 -12.92
CA LEU A 54 15.13 -41.97 -12.05
C LEU A 54 13.68 -41.64 -12.39
N THR A 55 13.06 -42.53 -13.15
CA THR A 55 11.59 -42.50 -13.34
C THR A 55 10.95 -43.68 -12.65
N TYR A 56 9.83 -43.43 -12.01
CA TYR A 56 8.91 -44.44 -11.49
C TYR A 56 7.59 -44.30 -12.26
N ALA A 57 7.16 -45.35 -12.95
CA ALA A 57 5.97 -45.29 -13.80
C ALA A 57 5.94 -44.08 -14.75
N GLU A 58 7.06 -43.81 -15.41
CA GLU A 58 7.28 -42.67 -16.32
C GLU A 58 7.21 -41.27 -15.68
N GLN A 59 7.21 -41.18 -14.35
CA GLN A 59 7.17 -39.93 -13.61
C GLN A 59 8.52 -39.64 -12.92
N PRO A 60 8.92 -38.36 -12.75
CA PRO A 60 10.04 -37.98 -11.89
C PRO A 60 9.87 -38.55 -10.49
N VAL A 61 10.96 -38.92 -9.85
CA VAL A 61 10.97 -39.59 -8.55
C VAL A 61 11.08 -38.56 -7.42
N ALA A 62 10.16 -38.67 -6.43
CA ALA A 62 10.22 -37.92 -5.19
C ALA A 62 10.56 -38.84 -4.01
N ASN A 63 11.54 -38.48 -3.20
CA ASN A 63 11.89 -39.22 -1.99
C ASN A 63 10.92 -38.93 -0.85
N GLY A 64 10.29 -39.96 -0.30
CA GLY A 64 9.45 -39.88 0.90
C GLY A 64 10.13 -40.50 2.13
N PRO A 65 9.90 -40.04 3.37
CA PRO A 65 10.60 -40.47 4.56
C PRO A 65 10.25 -41.90 5.02
N THR A 66 9.07 -42.37 4.64
CA THR A 66 8.51 -43.66 5.10
C THR A 66 8.63 -44.79 4.09
N SER A 67 9.24 -44.53 2.95
CA SER A 67 9.39 -45.51 1.90
C SER A 67 10.85 -45.58 1.45
N PRO A 68 11.52 -46.75 1.56
CA PRO A 68 12.80 -46.96 0.91
C PRO A 68 12.64 -47.04 -0.64
N VAL A 69 11.41 -46.96 -1.12
CA VAL A 69 11.10 -46.98 -2.55
C VAL A 69 10.73 -45.56 -2.98
N ALA A 70 11.45 -45.07 -3.96
CA ALA A 70 11.15 -43.83 -4.63
C ALA A 70 9.72 -43.85 -5.24
N VAL A 71 8.97 -42.80 -5.01
CA VAL A 71 7.57 -42.67 -5.47
C VAL A 71 7.52 -41.67 -6.62
N GLY A 72 6.67 -41.89 -7.61
CA GLY A 72 6.44 -40.93 -8.69
C GLY A 72 5.99 -39.57 -8.14
N LEU A 73 6.47 -38.48 -8.73
CA LEU A 73 6.19 -37.11 -8.29
C LEU A 73 4.68 -36.82 -8.26
N ALA A 74 3.95 -37.25 -9.30
CA ALA A 74 2.50 -37.08 -9.37
C ALA A 74 1.78 -37.83 -8.25
N ASP A 75 2.23 -39.03 -7.91
CA ASP A 75 1.63 -39.83 -6.83
C ASP A 75 1.94 -39.22 -5.46
N ALA A 76 3.15 -38.68 -5.28
CA ALA A 76 3.50 -37.94 -4.07
C ALA A 76 2.64 -36.68 -3.89
N LEU A 77 2.40 -35.91 -4.96
CA LEU A 77 1.52 -34.73 -4.93
C LEU A 77 0.07 -35.09 -4.60
N ARG A 78 -0.50 -36.14 -5.21
CA ARG A 78 -1.85 -36.62 -4.87
C ARG A 78 -1.93 -37.04 -3.41
N ARG A 79 -0.96 -37.78 -2.92
CA ARG A 79 -0.91 -38.18 -1.51
C ARG A 79 -0.92 -36.97 -0.59
N ARG A 80 -0.14 -35.91 -0.87
CA ARG A 80 -0.13 -34.68 -0.07
C ARG A 80 -1.46 -33.94 -0.13
N GLN A 81 -2.14 -33.95 -1.26
CA GLN A 81 -3.49 -33.41 -1.39
C GLN A 81 -4.48 -34.18 -0.50
N ASP A 82 -4.49 -35.51 -0.57
CA ASP A 82 -5.37 -36.36 0.26
C ASP A 82 -5.08 -36.19 1.76
N GLU A 83 -3.81 -36.13 2.15
CA GLU A 83 -3.40 -35.90 3.54
C GLU A 83 -3.88 -34.53 4.04
N THR A 84 -3.74 -33.47 3.24
CA THR A 84 -4.20 -32.13 3.58
C THR A 84 -5.72 -32.08 3.69
N GLN A 85 -6.42 -32.74 2.78
CA GLN A 85 -7.89 -32.83 2.83
C GLN A 85 -8.37 -33.53 4.11
N ARG A 86 -7.72 -34.62 4.51
CA ARG A 86 -8.02 -35.36 5.78
C ARG A 86 -7.73 -34.52 7.01
N LEU A 87 -6.62 -33.78 7.01
CA LEU A 87 -6.27 -32.85 8.07
C LEU A 87 -7.35 -31.79 8.26
N LEU A 88 -7.77 -31.13 7.18
CA LEU A 88 -8.82 -30.13 7.20
C LEU A 88 -10.22 -30.71 7.54
N ALA A 89 -10.53 -31.93 7.11
CA ALA A 89 -11.76 -32.59 7.47
C ALA A 89 -11.90 -32.85 8.98
N ARG A 90 -10.79 -32.97 9.72
CA ARG A 90 -10.75 -33.10 11.18
C ARG A 90 -10.85 -31.76 11.92
N GLY A 91 -10.98 -30.64 11.22
CA GLY A 91 -11.07 -29.31 11.82
C GLY A 91 -9.72 -28.67 12.12
N HIS A 92 -8.64 -29.22 11.58
CA HIS A 92 -7.29 -28.72 11.78
C HIS A 92 -6.96 -27.52 10.89
N LEU A 93 -5.78 -26.95 11.05
CA LEU A 93 -5.37 -25.69 10.47
C LEU A 93 -4.20 -25.87 9.48
N VAL A 94 -4.29 -25.20 8.34
CA VAL A 94 -3.18 -25.02 7.40
C VAL A 94 -2.85 -23.54 7.29
N VAL A 95 -1.62 -23.18 7.55
CA VAL A 95 -1.08 -21.82 7.41
C VAL A 95 -0.12 -21.79 6.22
N CYS A 96 -0.37 -20.91 5.26
CA CYS A 96 0.44 -20.77 4.06
C CYS A 96 1.01 -19.37 3.95
N PHE A 97 2.29 -19.24 3.64
CA PHE A 97 2.80 -17.97 3.13
C PHE A 97 2.36 -17.79 1.69
N ALA A 98 1.71 -16.63 1.43
CA ALA A 98 1.11 -16.32 0.14
C ALA A 98 2.15 -15.86 -0.89
N TYR A 99 2.25 -16.58 -1.98
CA TYR A 99 3.06 -16.23 -3.15
C TYR A 99 2.21 -16.33 -4.42
N PRO A 100 2.61 -15.65 -5.52
CA PRO A 100 1.96 -15.86 -6.80
C PRO A 100 2.02 -17.32 -7.22
N ASP A 101 1.00 -17.79 -7.93
CA ASP A 101 1.03 -19.13 -8.48
C ASP A 101 2.16 -19.33 -9.49
N VAL A 102 2.68 -20.56 -9.52
CA VAL A 102 3.67 -21.00 -10.50
C VAL A 102 3.20 -22.34 -11.07
N PRO A 103 2.90 -22.41 -12.37
CA PRO A 103 2.56 -23.65 -13.03
C PRO A 103 3.80 -24.55 -13.24
N HIS A 104 3.63 -25.86 -13.10
CA HIS A 104 4.68 -26.87 -13.29
C HIS A 104 4.32 -27.84 -14.44
N PRO A 105 4.38 -27.38 -15.69
CA PRO A 105 3.91 -28.18 -16.85
C PRO A 105 4.76 -29.44 -17.13
N ARG A 106 6.00 -29.50 -16.59
CA ARG A 106 6.89 -30.65 -16.75
C ARG A 106 6.59 -31.84 -15.79
N VAL A 107 5.60 -31.71 -14.93
CA VAL A 107 5.19 -32.81 -14.03
C VAL A 107 4.33 -33.79 -14.80
N THR A 108 4.90 -34.93 -15.21
CA THR A 108 4.22 -35.98 -15.96
C THR A 108 3.16 -36.67 -15.11
N GLY A 109 2.02 -37.00 -15.70
CA GLY A 109 0.92 -37.67 -15.01
C GLY A 109 0.08 -36.79 -14.09
N PHE A 110 0.30 -35.46 -14.09
CA PHE A 110 -0.40 -34.49 -13.27
C PHE A 110 -0.67 -33.18 -14.04
N PRO A 111 -1.57 -33.24 -15.06
CA PRO A 111 -1.87 -32.07 -15.87
C PRO A 111 -2.44 -30.94 -15.01
N GLY A 112 -1.97 -29.71 -15.25
CA GLY A 112 -2.38 -28.54 -14.45
C GLY A 112 -1.71 -28.45 -13.08
N CYS A 113 -0.59 -29.17 -12.86
CA CYS A 113 0.19 -29.03 -11.63
C CYS A 113 0.65 -27.58 -11.44
N HIS A 114 0.44 -27.04 -10.26
CA HIS A 114 0.85 -25.70 -9.87
C HIS A 114 1.18 -25.63 -8.38
N ARG A 115 1.75 -24.53 -7.90
CA ARG A 115 2.23 -24.33 -6.52
C ARG A 115 1.23 -24.80 -5.44
N TYR A 116 -0.05 -24.55 -5.62
CA TYR A 116 -1.10 -24.81 -4.62
C TYR A 116 -1.90 -26.08 -4.87
N TYR A 117 -1.52 -26.88 -5.83
CA TYR A 117 -2.33 -28.04 -6.22
C TYR A 117 -2.62 -29.02 -5.06
N TRP A 118 -1.72 -29.13 -4.11
CA TRP A 118 -1.85 -29.99 -2.92
C TRP A 118 -2.83 -29.44 -1.88
N LEU A 119 -3.22 -28.16 -1.97
CA LEU A 119 -4.04 -27.44 -1.00
C LEU A 119 -5.49 -27.37 -1.47
N PRO A 120 -6.44 -28.02 -0.75
CA PRO A 120 -7.87 -27.90 -1.06
C PRO A 120 -8.36 -26.46 -0.91
N SER A 121 -9.28 -26.06 -1.78
CA SER A 121 -9.88 -24.73 -1.77
C SER A 121 -11.39 -24.79 -1.55
N PRO A 122 -12.01 -23.71 -1.04
CA PRO A 122 -13.47 -23.59 -1.01
C PRO A 122 -14.08 -23.66 -2.41
N ALA A 123 -15.34 -24.08 -2.49
CA ALA A 123 -16.06 -24.12 -3.77
C ALA A 123 -16.09 -22.73 -4.44
N GLY A 124 -15.73 -22.68 -5.71
CA GLY A 124 -15.73 -21.45 -6.51
C GLY A 124 -14.48 -20.59 -6.35
N LEU A 125 -13.54 -20.95 -5.47
CA LEU A 125 -12.26 -20.25 -5.30
C LEU A 125 -11.11 -21.12 -5.80
N THR A 126 -10.10 -20.47 -6.39
CA THR A 126 -8.83 -21.11 -6.78
C THR A 126 -7.66 -20.27 -6.25
N TYR A 127 -6.50 -20.90 -6.06
CA TYR A 127 -5.29 -20.17 -5.63
C TYR A 127 -4.43 -19.69 -6.82
N VAL A 128 -5.10 -19.43 -7.93
CA VAL A 128 -4.51 -18.88 -9.16
C VAL A 128 -5.32 -17.66 -9.62
N PRO A 129 -4.81 -16.84 -10.55
CA PRO A 129 -5.62 -15.77 -11.14
C PRO A 129 -6.96 -16.29 -11.71
N PRO A 130 -8.07 -15.55 -11.53
CA PRO A 130 -8.16 -14.17 -11.02
C PRO A 130 -8.36 -14.04 -9.50
N HIS A 131 -8.32 -15.15 -8.71
CA HIS A 131 -8.61 -15.10 -7.28
C HIS A 131 -7.38 -14.74 -6.44
N LEU A 132 -6.24 -15.38 -6.69
CA LEU A 132 -4.94 -15.03 -6.07
C LEU A 132 -4.07 -14.34 -7.11
N MET A 133 -3.86 -13.05 -6.92
CA MET A 133 -3.16 -12.17 -7.85
C MET A 133 -1.74 -11.90 -7.41
N PRO A 134 -0.78 -11.77 -8.34
CA PRO A 134 0.55 -11.29 -8.02
C PRO A 134 0.51 -9.82 -7.60
N GLY A 135 1.31 -9.45 -6.61
CA GLY A 135 1.48 -8.08 -6.16
C GLY A 135 2.49 -8.03 -5.03
N GLU A 136 3.30 -7.00 -4.97
CA GLU A 136 4.39 -6.88 -4.00
C GLU A 136 4.33 -5.55 -3.27
N GLY A 137 4.57 -5.59 -1.93
CA GLY A 137 4.68 -4.41 -1.11
C GLY A 137 4.98 -4.76 0.35
N THR A 138 5.39 -3.74 1.09
CA THR A 138 5.88 -3.88 2.47
C THR A 138 4.93 -3.32 3.53
N GLU A 139 3.96 -2.53 3.12
CA GLU A 139 2.98 -1.92 4.02
C GLU A 139 1.80 -2.87 4.22
N VAL A 140 1.74 -3.50 5.40
CA VAL A 140 0.68 -4.43 5.79
C VAL A 140 0.10 -4.00 7.13
N LEU A 141 -1.23 -3.94 7.21
CA LEU A 141 -2.00 -3.56 8.39
C LEU A 141 -2.95 -4.68 8.79
N SER A 142 -3.04 -5.00 10.08
CA SER A 142 -4.13 -5.84 10.58
C SER A 142 -5.44 -5.04 10.58
N THR A 143 -6.52 -5.65 10.12
CA THR A 143 -7.86 -5.02 10.01
C THR A 143 -8.89 -5.68 10.92
N GLU A 144 -8.62 -6.87 11.42
CA GLU A 144 -9.41 -7.58 12.43
C GLU A 144 -8.51 -7.92 13.63
N THR A 145 -8.51 -7.10 14.66
CA THR A 145 -7.61 -7.23 15.83
C THR A 145 -7.91 -8.47 16.70
N ASP A 146 -9.12 -9.00 16.64
CA ASP A 146 -9.56 -10.22 17.32
C ASP A 146 -9.23 -11.51 16.54
N HIS A 147 -8.71 -11.40 15.31
CA HIS A 147 -8.29 -12.56 14.54
C HIS A 147 -7.04 -13.21 15.15
N PRO A 148 -6.99 -14.56 15.28
CA PRO A 148 -5.85 -15.25 15.90
C PRO A 148 -4.48 -14.94 15.31
N PHE A 149 -4.41 -14.54 14.03
CA PHE A 149 -3.17 -14.18 13.34
C PHE A 149 -2.91 -12.67 13.23
N ALA A 150 -3.77 -11.81 13.75
CA ALA A 150 -3.48 -10.37 13.84
C ALA A 150 -2.17 -10.07 14.59
N PRO A 151 -1.86 -10.74 15.74
CA PRO A 151 -0.60 -10.52 16.45
C PRO A 151 0.67 -10.89 15.66
N TYR A 152 0.58 -11.79 14.67
CA TYR A 152 1.68 -12.05 13.75
C TYR A 152 1.93 -10.86 12.83
N VAL A 153 0.86 -10.30 12.25
CA VAL A 153 0.96 -9.14 11.36
C VAL A 153 1.55 -7.94 12.10
N ASP A 154 1.03 -7.64 13.30
CA ASP A 154 1.46 -6.49 14.08
C ASP A 154 2.91 -6.62 14.56
N ARG A 155 3.30 -7.80 15.03
CA ARG A 155 4.66 -8.06 15.54
C ARG A 155 5.72 -7.94 14.46
N PHE A 156 5.43 -8.41 13.24
CA PHE A 156 6.40 -8.46 12.15
C PHE A 156 6.16 -7.41 11.06
N ARG A 157 5.27 -6.44 11.30
CA ARG A 157 4.86 -5.42 10.34
C ARG A 157 6.02 -4.79 9.54
N ALA A 158 7.09 -4.39 10.22
CA ALA A 158 8.26 -3.80 9.57
C ALA A 158 9.04 -4.76 8.65
N ASN A 159 8.84 -6.07 8.83
CA ASN A 159 9.57 -7.11 8.12
C ASN A 159 8.70 -7.90 7.14
N LEU A 160 7.40 -7.59 7.05
CA LEU A 160 6.50 -8.24 6.10
C LEU A 160 6.79 -7.78 4.67
N LEU A 161 6.58 -8.71 3.74
CA LEU A 161 6.65 -8.45 2.30
C LEU A 161 5.57 -9.30 1.63
N TYR A 162 4.37 -8.74 1.38
CA TYR A 162 3.41 -9.50 0.61
C TYR A 162 3.86 -9.62 -0.85
N ARG A 163 3.62 -10.77 -1.45
CA ARG A 163 3.94 -11.08 -2.85
C ARG A 163 2.72 -11.51 -3.66
N ALA A 164 1.61 -11.73 -2.97
CA ALA A 164 0.32 -12.03 -3.57
C ALA A 164 -0.79 -11.44 -2.70
N TYR A 165 -1.96 -11.22 -3.31
CA TYR A 165 -3.16 -10.77 -2.63
C TYR A 165 -4.40 -11.45 -3.22
N PHE A 166 -5.46 -11.57 -2.42
CA PHE A 166 -6.73 -12.11 -2.88
C PHE A 166 -7.62 -11.02 -3.47
N SER A 167 -8.26 -11.32 -4.60
CA SER A 167 -9.32 -10.49 -5.18
C SER A 167 -10.60 -10.67 -4.36
N GLU A 168 -11.14 -9.58 -3.83
CA GLU A 168 -12.33 -9.62 -2.96
C GLU A 168 -13.56 -10.19 -3.66
N GLY A 169 -13.74 -9.95 -4.95
CA GLY A 169 -14.85 -10.49 -5.73
C GLY A 169 -14.84 -12.01 -5.85
N GLY A 170 -13.72 -12.67 -5.53
CA GLY A 170 -13.58 -14.13 -5.53
C GLY A 170 -13.69 -14.76 -4.14
N LEU A 171 -13.68 -13.96 -3.07
CA LEU A 171 -13.79 -14.46 -1.71
C LEU A 171 -15.26 -14.77 -1.38
N GLY A 172 -15.53 -16.02 -1.01
CA GLY A 172 -16.86 -16.47 -0.59
C GLY A 172 -17.25 -15.98 0.82
N PRO A 173 -18.50 -16.16 1.24
CA PRO A 173 -19.04 -15.67 2.51
C PRO A 173 -18.37 -16.26 3.77
N GLY A 174 -17.57 -17.29 3.64
CA GLY A 174 -16.79 -17.89 4.73
C GLY A 174 -15.34 -17.42 4.81
N ALA A 175 -14.95 -16.45 4.00
CA ALA A 175 -13.62 -15.87 4.04
C ALA A 175 -13.57 -14.70 5.03
N ARG A 176 -12.47 -14.61 5.80
CA ARG A 176 -12.17 -13.47 6.69
C ARG A 176 -10.88 -12.79 6.22
N VAL A 177 -10.94 -11.49 5.98
CA VAL A 177 -9.77 -10.68 5.62
C VAL A 177 -9.30 -9.95 6.86
N PHE A 178 -8.23 -10.43 7.47
CA PHE A 178 -7.69 -9.88 8.72
C PHE A 178 -6.47 -8.99 8.53
N ALA A 179 -5.88 -8.95 7.32
CA ALA A 179 -4.79 -8.03 7.01
C ALA A 179 -4.89 -7.50 5.57
N ARG A 180 -4.60 -6.22 5.42
CA ARG A 180 -4.63 -5.51 4.14
C ARG A 180 -3.31 -4.77 3.88
N SER A 181 -3.01 -4.57 2.60
CA SER A 181 -1.96 -3.62 2.19
C SER A 181 -2.43 -2.18 2.40
N ALA A 182 -1.53 -1.21 2.35
CA ALA A 182 -1.89 0.22 2.37
C ALA A 182 -2.85 0.61 1.25
N GLY A 183 -2.80 -0.08 0.10
CA GLY A 183 -3.74 0.09 -1.01
C GLY A 183 -5.06 -0.67 -0.86
N GLY A 184 -5.33 -1.30 0.29
CA GLY A 184 -6.58 -2.02 0.58
C GLY A 184 -6.62 -3.48 0.11
N ALA A 185 -5.59 -4.00 -0.57
CA ALA A 185 -5.58 -5.38 -1.07
C ALA A 185 -5.56 -6.41 0.07
N ALA A 186 -6.34 -7.48 -0.02
CA ALA A 186 -6.44 -8.54 0.97
C ALA A 186 -5.18 -9.43 0.95
N VAL A 187 -4.28 -9.26 1.93
CA VAL A 187 -2.98 -9.95 2.01
C VAL A 187 -2.90 -10.95 3.17
N GLY A 188 -3.79 -10.84 4.15
CA GLY A 188 -4.00 -11.83 5.21
C GLY A 188 -5.44 -12.33 5.16
N VAL A 189 -5.65 -13.61 4.84
CA VAL A 189 -6.98 -14.17 4.56
C VAL A 189 -7.12 -15.53 5.23
N GLU A 190 -8.22 -15.74 5.95
CA GLU A 190 -8.65 -17.06 6.43
C GLU A 190 -9.80 -17.57 5.58
N LEU A 191 -9.72 -18.83 5.17
CA LEU A 191 -10.71 -19.52 4.36
C LEU A 191 -11.21 -20.77 5.10
N ALA A 192 -12.51 -20.95 5.19
CA ALA A 192 -13.10 -22.20 5.66
C ALA A 192 -13.03 -23.28 4.57
N VAL A 193 -12.42 -24.43 4.87
CA VAL A 193 -12.29 -25.55 3.94
C VAL A 193 -12.68 -26.86 4.66
N GLY A 194 -13.82 -27.40 4.32
CA GLY A 194 -14.43 -28.52 5.07
C GLY A 194 -14.75 -28.10 6.51
N ASN A 195 -14.25 -28.84 7.49
CA ASN A 195 -14.36 -28.49 8.91
C ASN A 195 -13.13 -27.68 9.42
N GLY A 196 -12.10 -27.57 8.61
CA GLY A 196 -10.84 -26.90 8.94
C GLY A 196 -10.73 -25.50 8.33
N ARG A 197 -9.56 -24.92 8.49
CA ARG A 197 -9.27 -23.56 8.01
C ARG A 197 -7.93 -23.50 7.33
N VAL A 198 -7.86 -22.70 6.27
CA VAL A 198 -6.62 -22.32 5.59
C VAL A 198 -6.38 -20.84 5.81
N VAL A 199 -5.23 -20.49 6.37
CA VAL A 199 -4.83 -19.11 6.64
C VAL A 199 -3.66 -18.74 5.73
N PHE A 200 -3.84 -17.69 4.97
CA PHE A 200 -2.79 -17.12 4.15
C PHE A 200 -2.16 -15.91 4.87
N LEU A 201 -0.84 -15.93 5.00
CA LEU A 201 -0.04 -14.88 5.61
C LEU A 201 0.90 -14.24 4.59
N PRO A 202 1.16 -12.94 4.68
CA PRO A 202 2.30 -12.35 3.98
C PRO A 202 3.61 -12.90 4.55
N PRO A 203 4.57 -13.29 3.69
CA PRO A 203 5.87 -13.79 4.14
C PRO A 203 6.71 -12.70 4.82
N ILE A 204 7.62 -13.11 5.69
CA ILE A 204 8.66 -12.25 6.28
C ILE A 204 9.79 -12.09 5.25
N ARG A 205 10.22 -10.86 4.99
CA ARG A 205 11.24 -10.48 3.99
C ARG A 205 12.56 -11.24 4.19
N SER A 206 12.99 -11.40 5.43
CA SER A 206 14.16 -12.15 5.79
C SER A 206 13.91 -12.91 7.09
N LEU A 207 14.02 -14.22 7.01
CA LEU A 207 13.82 -15.10 8.18
C LEU A 207 15.02 -15.14 9.13
N GLY A 208 16.12 -14.46 8.77
CA GLY A 208 17.36 -14.56 9.55
C GLY A 208 17.94 -15.99 9.60
N THR A 209 18.86 -16.23 10.52
CA THR A 209 19.48 -17.54 10.76
C THR A 209 19.38 -17.91 12.22
N GLY A 210 19.27 -19.21 12.53
CA GLY A 210 19.37 -19.74 13.88
C GLY A 210 18.42 -19.06 14.89
N THR A 211 18.98 -18.36 15.85
CA THR A 211 18.27 -17.73 16.98
C THR A 211 17.29 -16.64 16.57
N ASP A 212 17.47 -15.99 15.42
CA ASP A 212 16.58 -14.94 14.93
C ASP A 212 15.16 -15.47 14.63
N ARG A 213 15.02 -16.78 14.49
CA ARG A 213 13.75 -17.45 14.19
C ARG A 213 12.91 -17.82 15.41
N TYR A 214 13.47 -17.78 16.63
CA TYR A 214 12.70 -18.09 17.84
C TYR A 214 11.45 -17.21 18.03
N PRO A 215 11.52 -15.88 17.86
CA PRO A 215 10.33 -15.05 17.98
C PRO A 215 9.25 -15.35 16.94
N ILE A 216 9.66 -15.85 15.75
CA ILE A 216 8.74 -16.24 14.69
C ILE A 216 8.04 -17.55 15.07
N ALA A 217 8.82 -18.54 15.54
CA ALA A 217 8.29 -19.82 16.01
C ALA A 217 7.28 -19.64 17.14
N GLU A 218 7.66 -18.90 18.18
CA GLU A 218 6.82 -18.58 19.33
C GLU A 218 5.51 -17.92 18.89
N ARG A 219 5.59 -16.87 18.05
CA ARG A 219 4.39 -16.14 17.60
C ARG A 219 3.47 -16.99 16.74
N ILE A 220 4.02 -17.78 15.83
CA ILE A 220 3.21 -18.68 15.00
C ILE A 220 2.52 -19.74 15.85
N LEU A 221 3.22 -20.33 16.85
CA LEU A 221 2.62 -21.29 17.76
C LEU A 221 1.50 -20.69 18.61
N ASP A 222 1.67 -19.46 19.10
CA ASP A 222 0.63 -18.75 19.85
C ASP A 222 -0.62 -18.51 18.99
N CYS A 223 -0.43 -18.04 17.76
CA CYS A 223 -1.52 -17.84 16.80
C CYS A 223 -2.25 -19.16 16.50
N ILE A 224 -1.52 -20.26 16.29
CA ILE A 224 -2.10 -21.58 16.04
C ILE A 224 -2.87 -22.08 17.27
N ARG A 225 -2.31 -21.99 18.49
CA ARG A 225 -3.02 -22.37 19.73
C ARG A 225 -4.32 -21.62 19.88
N HIS A 226 -4.28 -20.30 19.66
CA HIS A 226 -5.50 -19.47 19.72
C HIS A 226 -6.51 -19.89 18.65
N ALA A 227 -6.08 -20.08 17.40
CA ALA A 227 -6.95 -20.51 16.32
C ALA A 227 -7.60 -21.87 16.60
N LEU A 228 -6.84 -22.86 17.06
CA LEU A 228 -7.36 -24.19 17.39
C LEU A 228 -8.31 -24.18 18.60
N SER A 229 -8.04 -23.35 19.62
CA SER A 229 -8.93 -23.20 20.77
C SER A 229 -10.29 -22.62 20.38
N MET A 230 -10.33 -21.69 19.45
CA MET A 230 -11.58 -21.15 18.88
C MET A 230 -12.35 -22.20 18.08
N THR A 231 -11.67 -23.14 17.42
CA THR A 231 -12.33 -24.22 16.65
C THR A 231 -12.91 -25.29 17.58
N ALA A 232 -12.19 -25.62 18.65
CA ALA A 232 -12.66 -26.61 19.65
C ALA A 232 -13.91 -26.09 20.44
N ALA A 233 -14.03 -24.78 20.54
CA ALA A 233 -15.12 -24.12 21.26
C ALA A 233 -16.22 -23.69 20.31
N GLY A 234 -16.56 -24.15 19.22
CA GLY A 234 -17.66 -23.69 18.35
C GLY A 234 -18.36 -22.40 18.81
N PRO A 235 -19.10 -21.65 18.06
CA PRO A 235 -19.77 -20.46 18.57
C PRO A 235 -20.58 -20.89 19.81
N PRO A 236 -20.48 -20.16 20.92
CA PRO A 236 -21.18 -20.54 22.14
C PRO A 236 -22.68 -20.73 21.81
N PRO A 237 -23.30 -21.85 22.22
CA PRO A 237 -24.72 -22.08 21.96
C PRO A 237 -25.51 -20.86 22.47
N ALA A 238 -26.57 -20.50 21.80
CA ALA A 238 -27.39 -19.34 22.15
C ALA A 238 -27.86 -19.30 23.62
N TRP A 239 -27.92 -20.45 24.26
CA TRP A 239 -28.26 -20.52 25.69
C TRP A 239 -27.10 -20.14 26.62
N ALA A 240 -25.85 -20.17 26.17
CA ALA A 240 -24.67 -19.88 27.01
C ALA A 240 -24.69 -18.43 27.54
N SER A 241 -25.24 -17.48 26.78
CA SER A 241 -25.44 -16.09 27.20
C SER A 241 -26.37 -15.94 28.40
N ARG A 242 -27.17 -16.96 28.76
CA ARG A 242 -28.04 -16.94 29.94
C ARG A 242 -27.28 -17.19 31.26
N TYR A 243 -26.05 -17.68 31.16
CA TYR A 243 -25.20 -17.97 32.31
C TYR A 243 -24.18 -16.83 32.48
N ALA A 244 -24.59 -15.82 33.25
CA ALA A 244 -23.72 -14.68 33.50
C ALA A 244 -22.60 -15.06 34.47
N LEU A 245 -21.36 -14.69 34.12
CA LEU A 245 -20.23 -14.76 35.05
C LEU A 245 -20.13 -13.49 35.85
N PRO A 246 -19.95 -13.55 37.19
CA PRO A 246 -19.73 -12.36 37.99
C PRO A 246 -18.58 -11.51 37.47
N GLY A 247 -18.85 -10.21 37.26
CA GLY A 247 -17.86 -9.26 36.74
C GLY A 247 -17.58 -9.29 35.24
N LEU A 248 -18.16 -10.22 34.45
CA LEU A 248 -17.97 -10.28 33.02
C LEU A 248 -18.56 -9.04 32.29
N ALA A 249 -19.80 -8.70 32.62
CA ALA A 249 -20.49 -7.56 32.03
C ALA A 249 -19.74 -6.22 32.29
N GLU A 250 -19.20 -6.07 33.50
CA GLU A 250 -18.40 -4.89 33.85
C GLU A 250 -17.09 -4.80 33.01
N ARG A 251 -16.44 -5.94 32.81
CA ARG A 251 -15.20 -6.00 31.99
C ARG A 251 -15.48 -5.80 30.52
N GLU A 252 -16.58 -6.32 30.01
CA GLU A 252 -17.04 -6.10 28.63
C GLU A 252 -17.42 -4.63 28.40
N ALA A 253 -18.11 -4.00 29.37
CA ALA A 253 -18.42 -2.59 29.30
C ALA A 253 -17.14 -1.72 29.25
N ARG A 254 -16.15 -2.01 30.13
CA ARG A 254 -14.87 -1.32 30.10
C ARG A 254 -14.10 -1.52 28.79
N ARG A 255 -14.17 -2.72 28.22
CA ARG A 255 -13.56 -3.00 26.90
C ARG A 255 -14.22 -2.15 25.82
N GLN A 256 -15.56 -2.13 25.78
CA GLN A 256 -16.30 -1.33 24.80
C GLN A 256 -16.05 0.17 24.96
N GLU A 257 -15.93 0.67 26.19
CA GLU A 257 -15.58 2.04 26.48
C GLU A 257 -14.17 2.38 25.94
N ALA A 258 -13.18 1.54 26.23
CA ALA A 258 -11.80 1.71 25.73
C ALA A 258 -11.70 1.63 24.20
N GLU A 259 -12.44 0.72 23.57
CA GLU A 259 -12.55 0.62 22.10
C GLU A 259 -13.17 1.91 21.51
N GLY A 260 -14.20 2.47 22.16
CA GLY A 260 -14.80 3.74 21.78
C GLY A 260 -13.85 4.94 21.92
N GLU A 261 -13.07 4.99 23.02
CA GLU A 261 -12.04 6.02 23.23
C GLU A 261 -10.93 5.93 22.16
N LEU A 262 -10.48 4.72 21.84
CA LEU A 262 -9.49 4.48 20.79
C LEU A 262 -9.99 4.98 19.44
N ALA A 263 -11.18 4.58 19.02
CA ALA A 263 -11.78 5.03 17.76
C ALA A 263 -11.92 6.55 17.69
N SER A 264 -12.30 7.18 18.81
CA SER A 264 -12.39 8.63 18.91
C SER A 264 -11.03 9.34 18.82
N ALA A 265 -9.99 8.74 19.42
CA ALA A 265 -8.62 9.25 19.34
C ALA A 265 -8.03 9.10 17.92
N GLU A 266 -8.30 7.99 17.26
CA GLU A 266 -7.88 7.75 15.86
C GLU A 266 -8.55 8.74 14.89
N ALA A 267 -9.85 9.03 15.06
CA ALA A 267 -10.56 10.03 14.28
C ALA A 267 -9.95 11.43 14.44
N ARG A 268 -9.69 11.85 15.69
CA ARG A 268 -9.03 13.14 15.98
C ARG A 268 -7.62 13.23 15.40
N LEU A 269 -6.86 12.14 15.43
CA LEU A 269 -5.54 12.09 14.83
C LEU A 269 -5.60 12.22 13.31
N ALA A 270 -6.57 11.56 12.68
CA ALA A 270 -6.78 11.65 11.22
C ALA A 270 -7.14 13.08 10.80
N GLU A 271 -8.03 13.75 11.55
CA GLU A 271 -8.42 15.14 11.31
C GLU A 271 -7.22 16.08 11.46
N ALA A 272 -6.49 15.99 12.58
CA ALA A 272 -5.30 16.82 12.81
C ALA A 272 -4.21 16.63 11.76
N ARG A 273 -4.03 15.39 11.27
CA ARG A 273 -3.10 15.11 10.15
C ARG A 273 -3.56 15.77 8.85
N ALA A 274 -4.84 15.66 8.52
CA ALA A 274 -5.39 16.28 7.31
C ALA A 274 -5.26 17.81 7.35
N GLU A 275 -5.52 18.44 8.50
CA GLU A 275 -5.31 19.87 8.71
C GLU A 275 -3.85 20.28 8.53
N ALA A 276 -2.93 19.55 9.18
CA ALA A 276 -1.50 19.80 9.05
C ALA A 276 -1.01 19.63 7.60
N GLU A 277 -1.44 18.58 6.91
CA GLU A 277 -1.09 18.32 5.52
C GLU A 277 -1.62 19.41 4.58
N THR A 278 -2.80 19.95 4.86
CA THR A 278 -3.38 21.05 4.08
C THR A 278 -2.52 22.31 4.17
N LEU A 279 -2.00 22.64 5.35
CA LEU A 279 -1.09 23.76 5.53
C LEU A 279 0.31 23.50 4.95
N GLU A 280 0.85 22.31 5.22
CA GLU A 280 2.20 21.95 4.74
C GLU A 280 2.28 21.94 3.21
N ARG A 281 1.18 21.69 2.52
CA ARG A 281 1.11 21.72 1.07
C ARG A 281 1.56 23.07 0.49
N TYR A 282 1.30 24.19 1.14
CA TYR A 282 1.73 25.51 0.66
C TYR A 282 3.26 25.69 0.60
N ARG A 283 4.02 24.93 1.39
CA ARG A 283 5.48 24.92 1.31
C ARG A 283 6.00 24.48 -0.06
N ARG A 284 5.21 23.73 -0.82
CA ARG A 284 5.53 23.29 -2.18
C ARG A 284 5.74 24.45 -3.14
N LEU A 285 5.18 25.63 -2.87
CA LEU A 285 5.46 26.87 -3.60
C LEU A 285 6.95 27.20 -3.62
N LEU A 286 7.69 26.77 -2.60
CA LEU A 286 9.11 27.07 -2.45
C LEU A 286 10.03 26.14 -3.26
N TRP A 287 9.60 24.89 -3.57
CA TRP A 287 10.53 23.89 -4.11
C TRP A 287 9.98 22.99 -5.21
N GLN A 288 8.70 23.04 -5.51
CA GLN A 288 8.09 22.21 -6.55
C GLN A 288 8.24 22.79 -7.96
N GLU A 289 8.02 21.93 -8.96
CA GLU A 289 7.97 22.28 -10.38
C GLU A 289 6.81 21.58 -11.10
N GLY A 290 6.48 22.07 -12.30
CA GLY A 290 5.63 21.40 -13.27
C GLY A 290 4.14 21.37 -12.94
N LYS A 291 3.39 20.84 -13.90
CA LYS A 291 1.92 20.81 -13.93
C LYS A 291 1.30 20.06 -12.73
N HIS A 292 1.93 19.00 -12.28
CA HIS A 292 1.38 18.16 -11.20
C HIS A 292 1.96 18.46 -9.81
N GLY A 293 3.03 19.24 -9.73
CA GLY A 293 3.68 19.60 -8.47
C GLY A 293 3.40 21.03 -8.04
N LEU A 294 3.83 22.00 -8.82
CA LEU A 294 3.74 23.42 -8.50
C LEU A 294 2.38 24.04 -8.86
N GLU A 295 1.84 23.74 -10.02
CA GLU A 295 0.60 24.36 -10.50
C GLU A 295 -0.62 24.16 -9.56
N PRO A 296 -0.87 22.95 -8.97
CA PRO A 296 -1.99 22.77 -8.03
C PRO A 296 -1.86 23.66 -6.80
N VAL A 297 -0.66 23.84 -6.28
CA VAL A 297 -0.42 24.65 -5.08
C VAL A 297 -0.54 26.15 -5.39
N VAL A 298 -0.11 26.58 -6.58
CA VAL A 298 -0.36 27.95 -7.07
C VAL A 298 -1.87 28.22 -7.17
N ARG A 299 -2.66 27.29 -7.71
CA ARG A 299 -4.13 27.42 -7.76
C ARG A 299 -4.73 27.56 -6.37
N ASP A 300 -4.29 26.73 -5.40
CA ASP A 300 -4.77 26.82 -4.02
C ASP A 300 -4.36 28.15 -3.35
N ALA A 301 -3.14 28.62 -3.59
CA ALA A 301 -2.67 29.92 -3.11
C ALA A 301 -3.52 31.08 -3.68
N LEU A 302 -3.82 31.05 -4.97
CA LEU A 302 -4.68 32.07 -5.59
C LEU A 302 -6.12 32.01 -5.04
N ARG A 303 -6.66 30.82 -4.74
CA ARG A 303 -7.97 30.69 -4.07
C ARG A 303 -7.96 31.27 -2.66
N LEU A 304 -6.90 30.99 -1.90
CA LEU A 304 -6.73 31.55 -0.56
C LEU A 304 -6.66 33.08 -0.59
N LEU A 305 -6.06 33.64 -1.63
CA LEU A 305 -6.01 35.09 -1.88
C LEU A 305 -7.33 35.67 -2.43
N GLY A 306 -8.38 34.84 -2.61
CA GLY A 306 -9.71 35.24 -2.99
C GLY A 306 -10.07 35.11 -4.46
N PHE A 307 -9.17 34.65 -5.33
CA PHE A 307 -9.48 34.40 -6.72
C PHE A 307 -10.38 33.15 -6.89
N LYS A 308 -11.28 33.19 -7.86
CA LYS A 308 -11.95 32.00 -8.34
C LYS A 308 -11.05 31.32 -9.37
N VAL A 309 -10.63 30.07 -9.08
CA VAL A 309 -9.72 29.31 -9.94
C VAL A 309 -10.36 27.97 -10.27
N THR A 310 -10.26 27.55 -11.53
CA THR A 310 -10.81 26.27 -12.01
C THR A 310 -10.15 25.06 -11.31
N ASP A 311 -10.93 24.03 -10.99
CA ASP A 311 -10.44 22.83 -10.29
C ASP A 311 -9.81 21.81 -11.26
N ASP A 312 -10.23 21.83 -12.51
CA ASP A 312 -9.75 20.89 -13.52
C ASP A 312 -8.29 21.18 -13.91
N LEU A 313 -7.38 20.26 -13.54
CA LEU A 313 -5.95 20.34 -13.84
C LEU A 313 -5.64 20.13 -15.34
N ASP A 314 -6.57 19.59 -16.10
CA ASP A 314 -6.40 19.45 -17.55
C ASP A 314 -6.71 20.75 -18.30
N GLN A 315 -7.40 21.65 -17.64
CA GLN A 315 -7.65 23.00 -18.13
C GLN A 315 -6.51 23.95 -17.74
N PRO A 316 -6.15 24.90 -18.60
CA PRO A 316 -5.20 25.96 -18.28
C PRO A 316 -5.64 26.77 -17.05
N THR A 317 -4.67 27.19 -16.22
CA THR A 317 -4.98 27.97 -15.01
C THR A 317 -5.48 29.36 -15.37
N GLU A 318 -6.70 29.65 -14.93
CA GLU A 318 -7.32 30.95 -15.00
C GLU A 318 -7.75 31.37 -13.59
N ALA A 319 -7.38 32.60 -13.19
CA ALA A 319 -7.74 33.18 -11.91
C ALA A 319 -8.64 34.39 -12.12
N VAL A 320 -9.88 34.33 -11.60
CA VAL A 320 -10.89 35.35 -11.82
C VAL A 320 -11.15 36.09 -10.50
N TRP A 321 -11.10 37.42 -10.55
CA TRP A 321 -11.49 38.30 -9.47
C TRP A 321 -12.42 39.38 -10.04
N GLU A 322 -13.69 39.44 -9.57
CA GLU A 322 -14.74 40.29 -10.08
C GLU A 322 -14.92 40.10 -11.60
N GLU A 323 -14.60 41.12 -12.40
CA GLU A 323 -14.69 41.07 -13.89
C GLU A 323 -13.31 40.81 -14.54
N GLU A 324 -12.24 40.82 -13.77
CA GLU A 324 -10.85 40.63 -14.24
C GLU A 324 -10.48 39.16 -14.29
N THR A 325 -9.85 38.76 -15.39
CA THR A 325 -9.32 37.39 -15.57
C THR A 325 -7.82 37.45 -15.81
N LEU A 326 -7.06 36.68 -14.99
CA LEU A 326 -5.63 36.44 -15.16
C LEU A 326 -5.42 35.06 -15.78
N LEU A 327 -4.78 35.03 -16.93
CA LEU A 327 -4.25 33.77 -17.48
C LEU A 327 -2.90 33.48 -16.81
N VAL A 328 -2.81 32.37 -16.11
CA VAL A 328 -1.65 32.04 -15.28
C VAL A 328 -0.83 30.93 -15.91
N GLU A 329 0.47 31.18 -16.09
CA GLU A 329 1.47 30.15 -16.43
C GLU A 329 2.40 29.92 -15.23
N VAL A 330 2.76 28.67 -15.01
CA VAL A 330 3.58 28.25 -13.87
C VAL A 330 4.79 27.49 -14.37
N GLU A 331 5.99 27.87 -13.91
CA GLU A 331 7.22 27.20 -14.28
C GLU A 331 8.19 27.11 -13.09
N GLY A 332 8.71 25.92 -12.84
CA GLY A 332 9.76 25.67 -11.84
C GLY A 332 11.01 25.11 -12.50
N SER A 333 12.19 25.49 -12.00
CA SER A 333 13.48 25.06 -12.54
C SER A 333 14.53 24.92 -11.44
N SER A 334 15.49 24.01 -11.62
CA SER A 334 16.70 23.94 -10.79
C SER A 334 17.69 25.08 -11.09
N GLU A 335 17.49 25.79 -12.20
CA GLU A 335 18.22 26.98 -12.62
C GLU A 335 17.28 28.18 -12.76
N ALA A 336 17.74 29.29 -13.35
CA ALA A 336 16.85 30.39 -13.70
C ALA A 336 15.77 29.92 -14.71
N VAL A 337 14.54 30.35 -14.49
CA VAL A 337 13.44 30.04 -15.45
C VAL A 337 13.68 30.81 -16.75
N ASP A 338 13.68 30.10 -17.86
CA ASP A 338 13.89 30.65 -19.20
C ASP A 338 12.57 31.08 -19.86
N MET A 339 12.60 31.37 -21.15
CA MET A 339 11.51 31.95 -21.96
C MET A 339 10.30 31.03 -22.19
N ALA A 340 10.35 29.76 -21.79
CA ALA A 340 9.29 28.79 -22.06
C ALA A 340 7.88 29.24 -21.60
N PRO A 341 7.67 29.75 -20.37
CA PRO A 341 6.34 30.19 -19.93
C PRO A 341 5.85 31.43 -20.69
N HIS A 342 6.74 32.29 -21.17
CA HIS A 342 6.38 33.43 -22.01
C HIS A 342 5.66 32.97 -23.30
N TYR A 343 6.23 32.01 -24.02
CA TYR A 343 5.65 31.54 -25.28
C TYR A 343 4.29 30.88 -25.06
N ARG A 344 4.13 30.13 -23.97
CA ARG A 344 2.84 29.51 -23.64
C ARG A 344 1.78 30.54 -23.27
N LEU A 345 2.14 31.49 -22.40
CA LEU A 345 1.24 32.56 -21.98
C LEU A 345 0.82 33.43 -23.17
N ARG A 346 1.77 33.80 -24.02
CA ARG A 346 1.49 34.63 -25.22
C ARG A 346 0.46 33.97 -26.13
N ARG A 347 0.66 32.71 -26.46
CA ARG A 347 -0.30 31.95 -27.27
C ARG A 347 -1.70 31.95 -26.64
N ARG A 348 -1.78 31.74 -25.34
CA ARG A 348 -3.07 31.72 -24.61
C ARG A 348 -3.76 33.08 -24.61
N LEU A 349 -2.99 34.16 -24.46
CA LEU A 349 -3.55 35.52 -24.54
C LEU A 349 -4.09 35.83 -25.92
N ASP A 350 -3.39 35.44 -26.98
CA ASP A 350 -3.84 35.61 -28.37
C ASP A 350 -5.11 34.78 -28.64
N GLU A 351 -5.15 33.49 -28.24
CA GLU A 351 -6.35 32.63 -28.35
C GLU A 351 -7.53 33.19 -27.54
N ALA A 352 -7.29 33.73 -26.35
CA ALA A 352 -8.31 34.33 -25.52
C ALA A 352 -8.88 35.63 -26.15
N LEU A 353 -8.01 36.45 -26.75
CA LEU A 353 -8.39 37.66 -27.45
C LEU A 353 -9.26 37.33 -28.66
N GLU A 354 -8.91 36.33 -29.46
CA GLU A 354 -9.72 35.87 -30.60
C GLU A 354 -11.11 35.38 -30.16
N ARG A 355 -11.17 34.63 -29.05
CA ARG A 355 -12.41 34.06 -28.51
C ARG A 355 -13.35 35.10 -27.91
N THR A 356 -12.79 36.05 -27.15
CA THR A 356 -13.59 36.94 -26.30
C THR A 356 -13.70 38.39 -26.84
N ALA A 357 -12.86 38.74 -27.82
CA ALA A 357 -12.67 40.12 -28.32
C ALA A 357 -12.31 41.13 -27.20
N ARG A 358 -11.82 40.62 -26.04
CA ARG A 358 -11.37 41.44 -24.90
C ARG A 358 -9.97 41.04 -24.53
N PRO A 359 -9.03 42.00 -24.34
CA PRO A 359 -7.70 41.69 -23.85
C PRO A 359 -7.79 41.18 -22.42
N GLN A 360 -7.13 40.06 -22.15
CA GLN A 360 -6.98 39.50 -20.81
C GLN A 360 -5.58 39.78 -20.28
N ARG A 361 -5.42 39.75 -18.97
CA ARG A 361 -4.12 39.92 -18.31
C ARG A 361 -3.39 38.61 -18.15
N GLY A 362 -2.07 38.62 -18.20
CA GLY A 362 -1.23 37.47 -18.02
C GLY A 362 -0.44 37.53 -16.73
N LEU A 363 -0.21 36.39 -16.13
CA LEU A 363 0.65 36.21 -14.96
C LEU A 363 1.54 34.99 -15.16
N ILE A 364 2.85 35.14 -14.90
CA ILE A 364 3.80 34.04 -14.84
C ILE A 364 4.25 33.88 -13.39
N VAL A 365 4.09 32.68 -12.85
CA VAL A 365 4.63 32.27 -11.56
C VAL A 365 5.91 31.47 -11.80
N VAL A 366 7.05 31.96 -11.30
CA VAL A 366 8.36 31.34 -11.46
C VAL A 366 8.86 30.79 -10.13
N ASN A 367 9.45 29.59 -10.17
CA ASN A 367 10.16 28.99 -9.05
C ASN A 367 11.56 28.55 -9.49
N GLY A 368 12.41 29.55 -9.76
CA GLY A 368 13.79 29.34 -10.18
C GLY A 368 14.68 28.95 -8.99
N TYR A 369 15.76 28.20 -9.28
CA TYR A 369 16.69 27.70 -8.27
C TYR A 369 16.01 26.97 -7.12
N ARG A 370 14.93 26.25 -7.42
CA ARG A 370 14.02 25.63 -6.47
C ARG A 370 14.66 24.67 -5.46
N LEU A 371 15.88 24.20 -5.74
CA LEU A 371 16.65 23.31 -4.86
C LEU A 371 17.54 24.06 -3.88
N ARG A 372 17.56 25.40 -3.95
CA ARG A 372 18.27 26.27 -3.00
C ARG A 372 17.28 26.89 -2.01
N PRO A 373 17.72 27.17 -0.77
CA PRO A 373 16.93 27.97 0.16
C PRO A 373 16.52 29.30 -0.48
N PRO A 374 15.32 29.84 -0.21
CA PRO A 374 14.85 31.10 -0.81
C PRO A 374 15.84 32.27 -0.69
N GLU A 375 16.51 32.42 0.46
CA GLU A 375 17.47 33.47 0.80
C GLU A 375 18.78 33.36 0.01
N GLU A 376 19.10 32.19 -0.53
CA GLU A 376 20.33 31.96 -1.32
C GLU A 376 20.08 32.01 -2.85
N ARG A 377 18.85 32.31 -3.27
CA ARG A 377 18.46 32.28 -4.69
C ARG A 377 18.89 33.57 -5.38
N PRO A 378 19.64 33.52 -6.48
CA PRO A 378 19.82 34.66 -7.36
C PRO A 378 18.51 34.99 -8.10
N ALA A 379 18.54 35.88 -9.06
CA ALA A 379 17.38 36.21 -9.91
C ALA A 379 16.73 34.92 -10.46
N GLN A 380 15.47 34.66 -10.10
CA GLN A 380 14.80 33.37 -10.36
C GLN A 380 14.39 33.16 -11.83
N CYS A 381 14.51 34.18 -12.67
CA CYS A 381 14.25 34.09 -14.11
C CYS A 381 15.36 34.79 -14.91
N SER A 382 15.44 34.43 -16.20
CA SER A 382 16.37 35.06 -17.13
C SER A 382 16.02 36.52 -17.39
N ASP A 383 17.00 37.36 -17.71
CA ASP A 383 16.79 38.76 -18.10
C ASP A 383 15.85 38.86 -19.32
N ALA A 384 15.93 37.93 -20.26
CA ALA A 384 15.05 37.84 -21.42
C ALA A 384 13.58 37.69 -21.00
N LEU A 385 13.28 36.82 -20.02
CA LEU A 385 11.93 36.64 -19.51
C LEU A 385 11.42 37.90 -18.79
N ARG A 386 12.25 38.54 -18.01
CA ARG A 386 11.92 39.80 -17.31
C ARG A 386 11.57 40.91 -18.30
N VAL A 387 12.42 41.14 -19.32
CA VAL A 387 12.17 42.12 -20.36
C VAL A 387 10.92 41.81 -21.17
N ALA A 388 10.68 40.52 -21.46
CA ALA A 388 9.44 40.11 -22.16
C ALA A 388 8.20 40.41 -21.31
N ALA A 389 8.21 40.13 -20.01
CA ALA A 389 7.09 40.45 -19.12
C ALA A 389 6.77 41.94 -19.08
N GLU A 390 7.81 42.79 -18.96
CA GLU A 390 7.68 44.27 -19.00
C GLU A 390 7.11 44.75 -20.34
N SER A 391 7.68 44.27 -21.45
CA SER A 391 7.28 44.68 -22.81
C SER A 391 5.85 44.27 -23.16
N MET A 392 5.39 43.15 -22.67
CA MET A 392 4.08 42.57 -22.93
C MET A 392 3.05 42.93 -21.85
N ARG A 393 3.42 43.65 -20.82
CA ARG A 393 2.58 44.13 -19.71
C ARG A 393 1.86 42.98 -18.98
N TYR A 394 2.52 41.90 -18.68
CA TYR A 394 2.00 40.89 -17.79
C TYR A 394 2.86 40.70 -16.56
N GLY A 395 2.24 40.23 -15.49
CA GLY A 395 2.88 40.08 -14.19
C GLY A 395 3.87 38.92 -14.18
N LEU A 396 4.96 39.11 -13.44
CA LEU A 396 5.93 38.07 -13.13
C LEU A 396 6.13 38.03 -11.60
N VAL A 397 5.76 36.90 -10.97
CA VAL A 397 5.81 36.69 -9.53
C VAL A 397 6.61 35.42 -9.21
N THR A 398 7.34 35.43 -8.10
CA THR A 398 8.06 34.23 -7.65
C THR A 398 7.20 33.36 -6.73
N GLY A 399 7.51 32.05 -6.67
CA GLY A 399 6.90 31.13 -5.69
C GLY A 399 7.11 31.59 -4.25
N VAL A 400 8.23 32.25 -3.95
CA VAL A 400 8.54 32.81 -2.62
C VAL A 400 7.58 33.96 -2.29
N GLN A 401 7.38 34.92 -3.18
CA GLN A 401 6.44 36.03 -2.97
C GLN A 401 5.01 35.54 -2.80
N LEU A 402 4.62 34.51 -3.54
CA LEU A 402 3.29 33.90 -3.40
C LEU A 402 3.18 33.16 -2.06
N PHE A 403 4.25 32.50 -1.58
CA PHE A 403 4.29 31.87 -0.28
C PHE A 403 4.16 32.91 0.86
N GLU A 404 4.87 34.02 0.81
CA GLU A 404 4.76 35.11 1.79
C GLU A 404 3.32 35.68 1.83
N ALA A 405 2.68 35.82 0.68
CA ALA A 405 1.29 36.25 0.63
C ALA A 405 0.33 35.22 1.24
N VAL A 406 0.59 33.91 1.05
CA VAL A 406 -0.16 32.84 1.68
C VAL A 406 0.02 32.87 3.21
N GLU A 407 1.24 33.10 3.72
CA GLU A 407 1.47 33.26 5.16
C GLU A 407 0.61 34.37 5.75
N LYS A 408 0.57 35.55 5.11
CA LYS A 408 -0.28 36.66 5.55
C LYS A 408 -1.77 36.33 5.51
N ALA A 409 -2.22 35.67 4.46
CA ALA A 409 -3.62 35.25 4.37
C ALA A 409 -3.98 34.21 5.46
N LEU A 410 -3.09 33.28 5.80
CA LEU A 410 -3.28 32.31 6.88
C LEU A 410 -3.26 32.96 8.27
N GLU A 411 -2.49 34.06 8.46
CA GLU A 411 -2.50 34.92 9.66
C GLU A 411 -3.79 35.76 9.74
N LYS A 412 -4.70 35.66 8.75
CA LYS A 412 -5.94 36.44 8.62
C LYS A 412 -5.68 37.94 8.45
N ASP A 413 -4.55 38.33 7.90
CA ASP A 413 -4.27 39.70 7.47
C ASP A 413 -4.93 39.96 6.10
N GLU A 414 -6.24 40.26 6.15
CA GLU A 414 -7.03 40.54 4.94
C GLU A 414 -6.51 41.77 4.19
N ALA A 415 -5.93 42.74 4.87
CA ALA A 415 -5.39 43.94 4.26
C ALA A 415 -4.15 43.60 3.40
N ALA A 416 -3.23 42.82 3.93
CA ALA A 416 -2.06 42.35 3.19
C ALA A 416 -2.46 41.44 2.02
N ALA A 417 -3.39 40.51 2.22
CA ALA A 417 -3.88 39.61 1.17
C ALA A 417 -4.57 40.41 0.05
N SER A 418 -5.38 41.42 0.38
CA SER A 418 -6.03 42.30 -0.61
C SER A 418 -4.99 43.14 -1.39
N ALA A 419 -4.04 43.72 -0.68
CA ALA A 419 -2.97 44.50 -1.30
C ALA A 419 -2.13 43.65 -2.28
N PHE A 420 -1.81 42.41 -1.90
CA PHE A 420 -1.08 41.51 -2.79
C PHE A 420 -1.92 41.10 -4.01
N ARG A 421 -3.20 40.82 -3.85
CA ARG A 421 -4.13 40.54 -4.94
C ARG A 421 -4.20 41.71 -5.93
N GLU A 422 -4.32 42.94 -5.45
CA GLU A 422 -4.28 44.13 -6.28
C GLU A 422 -2.96 44.31 -7.04
N ARG A 423 -1.85 43.98 -6.38
CA ARG A 423 -0.53 43.97 -7.03
C ARG A 423 -0.47 42.94 -8.16
N LEU A 424 -1.01 41.72 -7.97
CA LEU A 424 -1.09 40.71 -9.03
C LEU A 424 -1.95 41.16 -10.21
N LEU A 425 -3.10 41.79 -9.95
CA LEU A 425 -4.00 42.30 -10.97
C LEU A 425 -3.40 43.45 -11.79
N ASN A 426 -2.57 44.28 -11.17
CA ASN A 426 -1.98 45.45 -11.80
C ASN A 426 -0.51 45.27 -12.22
N ALA A 427 0.01 44.03 -12.12
CA ALA A 427 1.40 43.77 -12.41
C ALA A 427 1.75 43.97 -13.88
N GLU A 428 2.76 44.79 -14.16
CA GLU A 428 3.39 44.97 -15.46
C GLU A 428 4.92 44.72 -15.29
N GLY A 429 5.38 43.50 -15.59
CA GLY A 429 6.73 43.03 -15.31
C GLY A 429 6.88 42.33 -13.96
N ALA A 430 8.11 42.25 -13.45
CA ALA A 430 8.43 41.58 -12.20
C ALA A 430 7.87 42.34 -11.00
N LEU A 431 7.15 41.66 -10.10
CA LEU A 431 6.71 42.23 -8.85
C LEU A 431 7.95 42.63 -8.02
N PRO A 432 8.01 43.87 -7.47
CA PRO A 432 9.09 44.25 -6.58
C PRO A 432 9.09 43.37 -5.34
N LEU A 433 10.30 43.05 -4.84
CA LEU A 433 10.46 42.39 -3.55
C LEU A 433 10.03 43.35 -2.44
N ASP A 434 9.25 42.87 -1.48
CA ASP A 434 8.92 43.68 -0.31
C ASP A 434 10.17 43.91 0.54
N GLU A 435 10.22 45.02 1.29
CA GLU A 435 11.40 45.40 2.10
C GLU A 435 11.83 44.38 3.15
N ALA A 436 10.96 43.39 3.46
CA ALA A 436 11.28 42.27 4.33
C ALA A 436 12.22 41.22 3.68
N GLY A 437 12.19 41.07 2.34
CA GLY A 437 13.10 40.19 1.59
C GLY A 437 14.51 40.77 1.37
N GLN A 438 14.77 42.04 1.77
CA GLN A 438 16.09 42.65 1.73
C GLN A 438 16.89 42.51 3.05
N ARG A 439 16.33 41.81 4.05
CA ARG A 439 16.98 41.64 5.39
C ARG A 439 17.39 40.19 5.66
N ALA A 440 17.88 39.48 4.65
CA ALA A 440 18.55 38.19 4.87
C ALA A 440 19.92 38.19 4.18
#